data_e74cdd7f2162526b60753639d5cfef84
#
_entry.id   e74cdd7f2162526b60753639d5cfef84
#
_cell.length_a   1.000
_cell.length_b   1.000
_cell.length_c   1.000
_cell.angle_alpha   90.00
_cell.angle_beta   90.00
_cell.angle_gamma   90.00
#
_symmetry.space_group_name_H-M   'P 1'
#
loop_
_entity.id
_entity.type
_entity.pdbx_description
1 polymer ?
#
loop_
_entity_poly.entity_id
_entity_poly.type
_entity_poly.pdbx_seq_one_letter_code
_entity_poly.pdbx_strand_id
1 'polypeptide(L)'
;MPSCRLLLKHKSFESAELCESFSAQFKKAGISDERLIFQGYSLGGTEYLISYNQVDIALDPLPFGGGTTTYESIWMGVPVLTMVGDSIMGRLTGSIMTRLGYSDFVTTSPEAYVSAAKEFAFDLARLSKIRDNLRDAAAKSIFDGQQYVWELEDACKEIWINYCKIN
;
A
#
# COMPACT_ATOMS: atom_id res chain seq x y z
N MET A 1 2.44 1.61 20.37
CA MET A 1 0.97 1.72 20.18
C MET A 1 0.30 0.44 20.67
N PRO A 2 -0.18 0.39 21.90
CA PRO A 2 -0.71 -0.87 22.49
C PRO A 2 -2.00 -1.37 21.82
N SER A 3 -2.83 -0.48 21.29
CA SER A 3 -4.14 -0.79 20.71
C SER A 3 -4.10 -1.21 19.24
N CYS A 4 -2.97 -1.04 18.54
CA CYS A 4 -2.87 -1.43 17.13
C CYS A 4 -2.68 -2.94 16.98
N ARG A 5 -3.33 -3.51 15.98
CA ARG A 5 -3.13 -4.89 15.54
C ARG A 5 -2.51 -4.93 14.16
N LEU A 6 -1.71 -5.95 13.88
CA LEU A 6 -1.09 -6.20 12.59
C LEU A 6 -1.80 -7.36 11.91
N LEU A 7 -2.39 -7.10 10.76
CA LEU A 7 -2.95 -8.13 9.90
C LEU A 7 -1.90 -8.53 8.86
N LEU A 8 -1.55 -9.80 8.84
CA LEU A 8 -0.65 -10.43 7.89
C LEU A 8 -1.45 -11.39 7.02
N LYS A 9 -1.56 -11.08 5.73
CA LYS A 9 -2.35 -11.88 4.79
C LYS A 9 -1.46 -12.47 3.70
N HIS A 10 -1.36 -13.78 3.69
CA HIS A 10 -0.66 -14.55 2.64
C HIS A 10 -1.11 -16.01 2.69
N LYS A 11 -1.17 -16.67 1.52
CA LYS A 11 -1.54 -18.09 1.42
C LYS A 11 -0.78 -19.02 2.36
N SER A 12 0.47 -18.71 2.66
CA SER A 12 1.29 -19.54 3.55
C SER A 12 0.83 -19.52 5.00
N PHE A 13 0.01 -18.55 5.42
CA PHE A 13 -0.57 -18.51 6.77
C PHE A 13 -1.73 -19.48 6.99
N GLU A 14 -1.98 -20.39 6.06
CA GLU A 14 -2.74 -21.62 6.30
C GLU A 14 -1.93 -22.64 7.12
N SER A 15 -0.61 -22.53 7.16
CA SER A 15 0.27 -23.33 8.02
C SER A 15 0.30 -22.78 9.44
N ALA A 16 -0.17 -23.57 10.40
CA ALA A 16 -0.09 -23.25 11.83
C ALA A 16 1.36 -23.08 12.30
N GLU A 17 2.28 -23.93 11.83
CA GLU A 17 3.71 -23.86 12.15
C GLU A 17 4.32 -22.52 11.73
N LEU A 18 3.96 -22.02 10.55
CA LEU A 18 4.44 -20.71 10.08
C LEU A 18 3.87 -19.58 10.93
N CYS A 19 2.59 -19.60 11.27
CA CYS A 19 1.96 -18.62 12.16
C CYS A 19 2.67 -18.61 13.53
N GLU A 20 2.94 -19.78 14.12
CA GLU A 20 3.67 -19.91 15.39
C GLU A 20 5.09 -19.33 15.29
N SER A 21 5.80 -19.62 14.18
CA SER A 21 7.14 -19.08 13.94
C SER A 21 7.15 -17.55 13.89
N PHE A 22 6.17 -16.95 13.17
CA PHE A 22 6.02 -15.49 13.13
C PHE A 22 5.65 -14.92 14.50
N SER A 23 4.67 -15.51 15.18
CA SER A 23 4.28 -15.14 16.55
C SER A 23 5.48 -15.12 17.49
N ALA A 24 6.33 -16.15 17.44
CA ALA A 24 7.52 -16.23 18.27
C ALA A 24 8.52 -15.10 18.01
N GLN A 25 8.66 -14.66 16.74
CA GLN A 25 9.53 -13.53 16.40
C GLN A 25 8.98 -12.21 16.93
N PHE A 26 7.68 -11.95 16.78
CA PHE A 26 7.03 -10.76 17.32
C PHE A 26 7.04 -10.74 18.85
N LYS A 27 6.87 -11.89 19.49
CA LYS A 27 6.95 -12.03 20.96
C LYS A 27 8.34 -11.70 21.49
N LYS A 28 9.42 -12.07 20.78
CA LYS A 28 10.79 -11.66 21.12
C LYS A 28 10.97 -10.13 21.07
N ALA A 29 10.19 -9.45 20.22
CA ALA A 29 10.16 -8.00 20.13
C ALA A 29 9.15 -7.34 21.10
N GLY A 30 8.56 -8.09 22.03
CA GLY A 30 7.61 -7.60 23.04
C GLY A 30 6.19 -7.38 22.51
N ILE A 31 5.82 -7.99 21.38
CA ILE A 31 4.47 -7.90 20.80
C ILE A 31 3.71 -9.19 21.12
N SER A 32 2.55 -9.06 21.78
CA SER A 32 1.70 -10.19 22.14
C SER A 32 0.94 -10.75 20.94
N ASP A 33 0.61 -12.06 20.98
CA ASP A 33 -0.10 -12.77 19.92
C ASP A 33 -1.49 -12.16 19.63
N GLU A 34 -2.15 -11.59 20.63
CA GLU A 34 -3.47 -10.92 20.51
C GLU A 34 -3.44 -9.73 19.53
N ARG A 35 -2.26 -9.22 19.24
CA ARG A 35 -2.04 -8.11 18.31
C ARG A 35 -1.75 -8.57 16.89
N LEU A 36 -1.65 -9.87 16.64
CA LEU A 36 -1.37 -10.45 15.34
C LEU A 36 -2.63 -11.13 14.81
N ILE A 37 -2.93 -10.85 13.54
CA ILE A 37 -4.03 -11.49 12.82
C ILE A 37 -3.40 -12.13 11.59
N PHE A 38 -3.42 -13.46 11.52
CA PHE A 38 -2.97 -14.19 10.34
C PHE A 38 -4.17 -14.57 9.49
N GLN A 39 -4.11 -14.25 8.20
CA GLN A 39 -5.13 -14.66 7.23
C GLN A 39 -4.45 -15.44 6.09
N GLY A 40 -4.95 -16.63 5.85
CA GLY A 40 -4.57 -17.49 4.75
C GLY A 40 -5.16 -17.04 3.41
N TYR A 41 -5.32 -17.99 2.51
CA TYR A 41 -5.88 -17.76 1.18
C TYR A 41 -7.39 -17.43 1.27
N SER A 42 -7.81 -16.48 0.46
CA SER A 42 -9.25 -16.27 0.19
C SER A 42 -9.55 -16.85 -1.18
N LEU A 43 -10.65 -17.56 -1.33
CA LEU A 43 -11.06 -18.25 -2.57
C LEU A 43 -11.32 -17.31 -3.78
N GLY A 44 -10.86 -16.07 -3.68
CA GLY A 44 -10.80 -15.07 -4.75
C GLY A 44 -11.89 -14.01 -4.70
N GLY A 45 -11.73 -13.02 -5.57
CA GLY A 45 -12.76 -12.00 -5.85
C GLY A 45 -13.15 -11.14 -4.66
N THR A 46 -14.42 -11.14 -4.35
CA THR A 46 -15.04 -10.25 -3.35
C THR A 46 -14.51 -10.49 -1.93
N GLU A 47 -14.28 -11.74 -1.52
CA GLU A 47 -13.83 -12.05 -0.16
C GLU A 47 -12.43 -11.50 0.14
N TYR A 48 -11.55 -11.52 -0.87
CA TYR A 48 -10.23 -10.94 -0.74
C TYR A 48 -10.31 -9.43 -0.49
N LEU A 49 -11.12 -8.71 -1.28
CA LEU A 49 -11.31 -7.27 -1.14
C LEU A 49 -11.98 -6.89 0.19
N ILE A 50 -12.96 -7.69 0.66
CA ILE A 50 -13.62 -7.45 1.95
C ILE A 50 -12.62 -7.44 3.12
N SER A 51 -11.50 -8.16 3.02
CA SER A 51 -10.49 -8.15 4.07
C SER A 51 -9.91 -6.75 4.35
N TYR A 52 -9.89 -5.86 3.37
CA TYR A 52 -9.46 -4.47 3.55
C TYR A 52 -10.38 -3.65 4.48
N ASN A 53 -11.62 -4.10 4.74
CA ASN A 53 -12.50 -3.47 5.72
C ASN A 53 -11.99 -3.56 7.16
N GLN A 54 -11.02 -4.44 7.42
CA GLN A 54 -10.36 -4.62 8.72
C GLN A 54 -9.05 -3.82 8.83
N VAL A 55 -8.67 -3.08 7.79
CA VAL A 55 -7.38 -2.40 7.69
C VAL A 55 -7.59 -0.89 7.63
N ASP A 56 -6.93 -0.15 8.50
CA ASP A 56 -6.96 1.32 8.49
C ASP A 56 -5.82 1.90 7.65
N ILE A 57 -4.65 1.26 7.67
CA ILE A 57 -3.47 1.64 6.89
C ILE A 57 -2.83 0.37 6.35
N ALA A 58 -2.58 0.31 5.06
CA ALA A 58 -1.74 -0.74 4.48
C ALA A 58 -0.27 -0.32 4.57
N LEU A 59 0.57 -1.27 4.94
CA LEU A 59 2.01 -1.09 5.04
C LEU A 59 2.69 -1.73 3.82
N ASP A 60 3.45 -0.94 3.10
CA ASP A 60 4.19 -1.37 1.91
C ASP A 60 5.70 -1.43 2.21
N PRO A 61 6.22 -2.60 2.62
CA PRO A 61 7.60 -2.75 3.03
C PRO A 61 8.56 -2.93 1.85
N LEU A 62 9.76 -2.35 1.96
CA LEU A 62 10.85 -2.60 1.03
C LEU A 62 11.37 -4.07 1.16
N PRO A 63 12.07 -4.56 0.12
CA PRO A 63 12.58 -3.85 -1.09
C PRO A 63 11.61 -3.86 -2.27
N PHE A 64 10.51 -4.59 -2.21
CA PHE A 64 9.57 -4.78 -3.30
C PHE A 64 8.22 -4.16 -2.95
N GLY A 65 7.93 -3.02 -3.56
CA GLY A 65 6.67 -2.32 -3.35
C GLY A 65 5.46 -3.03 -3.94
N GLY A 66 4.28 -2.71 -3.42
CA GLY A 66 3.02 -3.23 -3.91
C GLY A 66 2.71 -2.75 -5.33
N GLY A 67 2.09 -3.60 -6.12
CA GLY A 67 1.52 -3.27 -7.43
C GLY A 67 0.01 -3.36 -7.37
N THR A 68 -0.56 -4.47 -7.85
CA THR A 68 -2.01 -4.74 -7.81
C THR A 68 -2.60 -4.57 -6.42
N THR A 69 -1.92 -5.04 -5.39
CA THR A 69 -2.35 -4.91 -4.00
C THR A 69 -2.46 -3.46 -3.53
N THR A 70 -1.61 -2.55 -4.03
CA THR A 70 -1.72 -1.11 -3.77
C THR A 70 -2.99 -0.54 -4.40
N TYR A 71 -3.27 -0.87 -5.66
CA TYR A 71 -4.50 -0.45 -6.32
C TYR A 71 -5.76 -0.99 -5.64
N GLU A 72 -5.75 -2.25 -5.23
CA GLU A 72 -6.85 -2.88 -4.48
C GLU A 72 -7.08 -2.20 -3.13
N SER A 73 -6.01 -1.91 -2.38
CA SER A 73 -6.06 -1.18 -1.11
C SER A 73 -6.74 0.19 -1.29
N ILE A 74 -6.28 0.96 -2.28
CA ILE A 74 -6.82 2.29 -2.61
C ILE A 74 -8.30 2.20 -3.03
N TRP A 75 -8.65 1.22 -3.87
CA TRP A 75 -10.02 0.98 -4.28
C TRP A 75 -10.96 0.68 -3.12
N MET A 76 -10.43 0.02 -2.08
CA MET A 76 -11.14 -0.26 -0.83
C MET A 76 -11.05 0.89 0.19
N GLY A 77 -10.51 2.04 -0.19
CA GLY A 77 -10.41 3.23 0.65
C GLY A 77 -9.29 3.17 1.69
N VAL A 78 -8.35 2.23 1.57
CA VAL A 78 -7.25 2.07 2.52
C VAL A 78 -5.98 2.72 1.97
N PRO A 79 -5.47 3.79 2.61
CA PRO A 79 -4.23 4.42 2.20
C PRO A 79 -3.03 3.51 2.44
N VAL A 80 -2.01 3.64 1.60
CA VAL A 80 -0.81 2.80 1.65
C VAL A 80 0.39 3.63 2.06
N LEU A 81 0.94 3.36 3.23
CA LEU A 81 2.20 3.94 3.68
C LEU A 81 3.35 3.17 3.05
N THR A 82 4.22 3.88 2.35
CA THR A 82 5.36 3.29 1.65
C THR A 82 6.68 3.99 1.97
N MET A 83 7.75 3.26 1.82
CA MET A 83 9.11 3.81 1.78
C MET A 83 9.66 3.59 0.37
N VAL A 84 10.01 4.68 -0.33
CA VAL A 84 10.52 4.59 -1.69
C VAL A 84 11.94 4.06 -1.74
N GLY A 85 12.21 3.20 -2.71
CA GLY A 85 13.53 2.65 -3.01
C GLY A 85 14.08 3.09 -4.36
N ASP A 86 15.24 2.59 -4.72
CA ASP A 86 15.92 2.98 -5.96
C ASP A 86 15.39 2.27 -7.22
N SER A 87 14.73 1.12 -7.04
CA SER A 87 14.16 0.36 -8.15
C SER A 87 12.82 0.93 -8.63
N ILE A 88 12.42 0.61 -9.85
CA ILE A 88 11.08 0.96 -10.38
C ILE A 88 9.99 0.40 -9.45
N MET A 89 10.10 -0.86 -9.05
CA MET A 89 9.13 -1.50 -8.17
C MET A 89 9.09 -0.86 -6.78
N GLY A 90 10.25 -0.45 -6.24
CA GLY A 90 10.32 0.27 -4.96
C GLY A 90 9.77 1.69 -4.98
N ARG A 91 9.44 2.24 -6.16
CA ARG A 91 8.86 3.59 -6.32
C ARG A 91 7.39 3.58 -6.73
N LEU A 92 6.85 2.43 -7.10
CA LEU A 92 5.50 2.34 -7.67
C LEU A 92 4.42 2.87 -6.73
N THR A 93 4.35 2.37 -5.51
CA THR A 93 3.38 2.84 -4.50
C THR A 93 3.56 4.33 -4.20
N GLY A 94 4.82 4.79 -4.08
CA GLY A 94 5.10 6.22 -3.84
C GLY A 94 4.58 7.11 -4.97
N SER A 95 4.75 6.71 -6.23
CA SER A 95 4.21 7.41 -7.38
C SER A 95 2.68 7.49 -7.35
N ILE A 96 2.02 6.36 -7.03
CA ILE A 96 0.56 6.28 -6.93
C ILE A 96 0.03 7.21 -5.82
N MET A 97 0.59 7.13 -4.61
CA MET A 97 0.15 7.94 -3.47
C MET A 97 0.38 9.44 -3.71
N THR A 98 1.52 9.79 -4.32
CA THR A 98 1.82 11.19 -4.71
C THR A 98 0.81 11.72 -5.73
N ARG A 99 0.49 10.94 -6.77
CA ARG A 99 -0.50 11.33 -7.78
C ARG A 99 -1.89 11.54 -7.20
N LEU A 100 -2.24 10.81 -6.16
CA LEU A 100 -3.51 10.97 -5.43
C LEU A 100 -3.51 12.15 -4.44
N GLY A 101 -2.39 12.86 -4.28
CA GLY A 101 -2.25 13.98 -3.34
C GLY A 101 -1.92 13.59 -1.91
N TYR A 102 -1.51 12.34 -1.68
CA TYR A 102 -1.16 11.80 -0.35
C TYR A 102 0.35 11.59 -0.22
N SER A 103 1.15 12.60 -0.56
CA SER A 103 2.62 12.53 -0.51
C SER A 103 3.17 12.32 0.90
N ASP A 104 2.42 12.62 1.93
CA ASP A 104 2.75 12.37 3.34
C ASP A 104 2.72 10.88 3.73
N PHE A 105 2.13 10.03 2.89
CA PHE A 105 2.25 8.56 2.98
C PHE A 105 3.50 8.01 2.27
N VAL A 106 4.35 8.89 1.72
CA VAL A 106 5.56 8.50 1.00
C VAL A 106 6.78 8.92 1.81
N THR A 107 7.59 7.96 2.21
CA THR A 107 8.77 8.19 3.06
C THR A 107 10.05 7.76 2.34
N THR A 108 11.20 8.21 2.84
CA THR A 108 12.51 7.97 2.23
C THR A 108 13.52 7.30 3.18
N SER A 109 13.12 7.06 4.43
CA SER A 109 13.96 6.35 5.41
C SER A 109 13.12 5.48 6.34
N PRO A 110 13.73 4.43 6.94
CA PRO A 110 13.04 3.59 7.92
C PRO A 110 12.50 4.38 9.13
N GLU A 111 13.23 5.38 9.59
CA GLU A 111 12.84 6.22 10.72
C GLU A 111 11.60 7.05 10.37
N ALA A 112 11.59 7.67 9.18
CA ALA A 112 10.45 8.42 8.67
C ALA A 112 9.22 7.51 8.48
N TYR A 113 9.41 6.29 7.95
CA TYR A 113 8.35 5.30 7.79
C TYR A 113 7.70 4.92 9.12
N VAL A 114 8.50 4.59 10.13
CA VAL A 114 8.01 4.26 11.47
C VAL A 114 7.33 5.46 12.13
N SER A 115 7.88 6.67 11.95
CA SER A 115 7.29 7.91 12.49
C SER A 115 5.92 8.18 11.87
N ALA A 116 5.82 8.13 10.54
CA ALA A 116 4.57 8.32 9.82
C ALA A 116 3.51 7.26 10.20
N ALA A 117 3.90 5.99 10.31
CA ALA A 117 3.00 4.93 10.75
C ALA A 117 2.42 5.20 12.14
N LYS A 118 3.22 5.72 13.06
CA LYS A 118 2.75 6.11 14.41
C LYS A 118 1.82 7.31 14.35
N GLU A 119 2.18 8.34 13.60
CA GLU A 119 1.38 9.56 13.47
C GLU A 119 -0.03 9.24 12.94
N PHE A 120 -0.11 8.54 11.82
CA PHE A 120 -1.40 8.16 11.24
C PHE A 120 -2.23 7.26 12.14
N ALA A 121 -1.61 6.32 12.85
CA ALA A 121 -2.33 5.43 13.76
C ALA A 121 -2.93 6.15 14.99
N PHE A 122 -2.48 7.35 15.29
CA PHE A 122 -3.07 8.19 16.34
C PHE A 122 -4.12 9.18 15.81
N ASP A 123 -4.19 9.40 14.49
CA ASP A 123 -5.16 10.31 13.86
C ASP A 123 -6.24 9.52 13.09
N LEU A 124 -7.10 8.85 13.85
CA LEU A 124 -8.20 8.06 13.31
C LEU A 124 -9.22 8.93 12.56
N ALA A 125 -9.39 10.19 12.96
CA ALA A 125 -10.29 11.11 12.28
C ALA A 125 -9.80 11.42 10.87
N ARG A 126 -8.49 11.62 10.71
CA ARG A 126 -7.86 11.80 9.39
C ARG A 126 -7.97 10.53 8.53
N LEU A 127 -7.69 9.36 9.09
CA LEU A 127 -7.82 8.09 8.37
C LEU A 127 -9.25 7.84 7.88
N SER A 128 -10.25 8.11 8.72
CA SER A 128 -11.66 8.01 8.33
C SER A 128 -11.97 8.92 7.14
N LYS A 129 -11.56 10.18 7.21
CA LYS A 129 -11.75 11.14 6.11
C LYS A 129 -11.03 10.71 4.83
N ILE A 130 -9.85 10.15 4.93
CA ILE A 130 -9.13 9.60 3.76
C ILE A 130 -9.93 8.44 3.18
N ARG A 131 -10.38 7.50 4.01
CA ARG A 131 -11.16 6.34 3.59
C ARG A 131 -12.40 6.73 2.81
N ASP A 132 -13.12 7.76 3.26
CA ASP A 132 -14.34 8.23 2.62
C ASP A 132 -14.11 8.85 1.24
N ASN A 133 -12.92 9.39 0.98
CA ASN A 133 -12.62 10.16 -0.24
C ASN A 133 -11.65 9.47 -1.20
N LEU A 134 -10.83 8.52 -0.72
CA LEU A 134 -9.71 7.94 -1.46
C LEU A 134 -10.15 7.24 -2.75
N ARG A 135 -11.23 6.46 -2.68
CA ARG A 135 -11.79 5.74 -3.84
C ARG A 135 -12.26 6.69 -4.94
N ASP A 136 -12.96 7.76 -4.57
CA ASP A 136 -13.47 8.74 -5.54
C ASP A 136 -12.33 9.55 -6.17
N ALA A 137 -11.30 9.89 -5.40
CA ALA A 137 -10.10 10.53 -5.91
C ALA A 137 -9.36 9.60 -6.89
N ALA A 138 -9.25 8.34 -6.56
CA ALA A 138 -8.61 7.34 -7.40
C ALA A 138 -9.38 7.08 -8.70
N ALA A 139 -10.71 7.01 -8.65
CA ALA A 139 -11.57 6.85 -9.82
C ALA A 139 -11.40 7.97 -10.86
N LYS A 140 -11.14 9.19 -10.39
CA LYS A 140 -10.94 10.39 -11.24
C LYS A 140 -9.49 10.62 -11.66
N SER A 141 -8.57 9.74 -11.30
CA SER A 141 -7.14 9.88 -11.53
C SER A 141 -6.51 8.58 -12.02
N ILE A 142 -6.07 7.73 -11.08
CA ILE A 142 -5.31 6.51 -11.42
C ILE A 142 -6.15 5.39 -12.04
N PHE A 143 -7.48 5.45 -11.91
CA PHE A 143 -8.43 4.53 -12.53
C PHE A 143 -9.14 5.13 -13.74
N ASP A 144 -8.78 6.35 -14.16
CA ASP A 144 -9.25 6.93 -15.42
C ASP A 144 -8.45 6.34 -16.59
N GLY A 145 -8.99 5.29 -17.20
CA GLY A 145 -8.36 4.59 -18.32
C GLY A 145 -8.19 5.47 -19.55
N GLN A 146 -9.10 6.42 -19.79
CA GLN A 146 -9.00 7.33 -20.94
C GLN A 146 -7.85 8.33 -20.74
N GLN A 147 -7.74 8.91 -19.56
CA GLN A 147 -6.64 9.80 -19.21
C GLN A 147 -5.30 9.07 -19.29
N TYR A 148 -5.23 7.83 -18.81
CA TYR A 148 -4.03 7.00 -18.90
C TYR A 148 -3.58 6.78 -20.35
N VAL A 149 -4.52 6.48 -21.26
CA VAL A 149 -4.19 6.28 -22.68
C VAL A 149 -3.61 7.54 -23.29
N TRP A 150 -4.20 8.71 -23.04
CA TRP A 150 -3.67 9.97 -23.56
C TRP A 150 -2.26 10.28 -23.03
N GLU A 151 -2.03 10.12 -21.74
CA GLU A 151 -0.71 10.32 -21.13
C GLU A 151 0.35 9.36 -21.68
N LEU A 152 -0.02 8.10 -21.93
CA LEU A 152 0.86 7.12 -22.56
C LEU A 152 1.20 7.50 -24.02
N GLU A 153 0.20 7.89 -24.80
CA GLU A 153 0.40 8.32 -26.19
C GLU A 153 1.31 9.56 -26.28
N ASP A 154 1.12 10.53 -25.39
CA ASP A 154 1.96 11.73 -25.35
C ASP A 154 3.40 11.39 -24.93
N ALA A 155 3.60 10.55 -23.95
CA ALA A 155 4.93 10.06 -23.57
C ALA A 155 5.62 9.33 -24.75
N CYS A 156 4.91 8.49 -25.48
CA CYS A 156 5.43 7.82 -26.67
C CYS A 156 5.82 8.82 -27.77
N LYS A 157 5.00 9.83 -28.02
CA LYS A 157 5.31 10.90 -28.97
C LYS A 157 6.58 11.69 -28.59
N GLU A 158 6.71 12.04 -27.30
CA GLU A 158 7.90 12.74 -26.80
C GLU A 158 9.16 11.89 -26.97
N ILE A 159 9.11 10.62 -26.63
CA ILE A 159 10.24 9.68 -26.83
C ILE A 159 10.63 9.62 -28.30
N TRP A 160 9.66 9.50 -29.20
CA TRP A 160 9.90 9.45 -30.64
C TRP A 160 10.51 10.74 -31.17
N ILE A 161 9.97 11.91 -30.80
CA ILE A 161 10.50 13.21 -31.21
C ILE A 161 11.95 13.38 -30.72
N ASN A 162 12.25 12.98 -29.49
CA ASN A 162 13.61 13.07 -28.95
C ASN A 162 14.57 12.12 -29.68
N TYR A 163 14.15 10.90 -29.98
CA TYR A 163 14.94 9.98 -30.79
C TYR A 163 15.27 10.56 -32.18
N CYS A 164 14.30 11.14 -32.88
CA CYS A 164 14.49 11.75 -34.19
C CYS A 164 15.38 13.02 -34.19
N LYS A 165 15.54 13.70 -33.03
CA LYS A 165 16.44 14.85 -32.91
C LYS A 165 17.90 14.47 -32.70
N ILE A 166 18.14 13.25 -32.19
CA ILE A 166 19.49 12.75 -31.86
C ILE A 166 20.10 11.99 -33.05
N ASN A 167 19.25 11.45 -33.93
CA ASN A 167 19.63 10.70 -35.13
C ASN A 167 19.19 11.43 -36.39
#